data_549b1d77ccc09a810f36f088d695be00
#
_entry.id   549b1d77ccc09a810f36f088d695be00
#
_cell.length_a   1.000
_cell.length_b   1.000
_cell.length_c   1.000
_cell.angle_alpha   90.00
_cell.angle_beta   90.00
_cell.angle_gamma   90.00
#
_symmetry.space_group_name_H-M   'P 1'
#
loop_
_entity.id
_entity.type
_entity.pdbx_description
1 polymer ?
#
loop_
_entity_poly.entity_id
_entity_poly.type
_entity_poly.pdbx_seq_one_letter_code
_entity_poly.pdbx_strand_id
1 'polypeptide(L)'
;MKKIIALTATIWCIYSCGIIGSLNSNTSIKPHERFVLGQNEHGKFRTYLKNEGTTVLKIFQTPINGVNSSVIILNPQEVVHVKTAKNIALIIENTGDIYGSVTLKVKGDLNLGMTYKQP
;
A
#
# COMPACT_ATOMS: atom_id res chain seq x y z
N MET A 1 -9.08 -14.89 -38.32
CA MET A 1 -8.35 -15.97 -37.62
C MET A 1 -7.07 -15.49 -37.02
N LYS A 2 -6.18 -14.90 -37.79
CA LYS A 2 -4.91 -14.40 -37.24
C LYS A 2 -5.09 -13.33 -36.19
N LYS A 3 -6.11 -12.48 -36.32
CA LYS A 3 -6.41 -11.43 -35.33
C LYS A 3 -6.79 -11.99 -33.96
N ILE A 4 -7.51 -13.13 -33.97
CA ILE A 4 -7.92 -13.78 -32.73
C ILE A 4 -6.72 -14.32 -31.98
N ILE A 5 -5.77 -14.92 -32.71
CA ILE A 5 -4.54 -15.43 -32.11
C ILE A 5 -3.70 -14.32 -31.50
N ALA A 6 -3.61 -13.16 -32.16
CA ALA A 6 -2.88 -12.02 -31.64
C ALA A 6 -3.49 -11.49 -30.33
N LEU A 7 -4.82 -11.43 -30.25
CA LEU A 7 -5.52 -11.02 -29.04
C LEU A 7 -5.23 -11.97 -27.89
N THR A 8 -5.24 -13.26 -28.14
CA THR A 8 -4.94 -14.27 -27.13
C THR A 8 -3.53 -14.09 -26.59
N ALA A 9 -2.55 -13.84 -27.44
CA ALA A 9 -1.18 -13.60 -27.01
C ALA A 9 -1.07 -12.36 -26.12
N THR A 10 -1.80 -11.30 -26.44
CA THR A 10 -1.83 -10.09 -25.64
C THR A 10 -2.35 -10.36 -24.23
N ILE A 11 -3.42 -11.16 -24.10
CA ILE A 11 -3.97 -11.53 -22.81
C ILE A 11 -2.95 -12.30 -21.97
N TRP A 12 -2.20 -13.20 -22.59
CA TRP A 12 -1.13 -13.92 -21.90
C TRP A 12 -0.07 -12.99 -21.33
N CYS A 13 0.34 -11.98 -22.06
CA CYS A 13 1.29 -11.00 -21.55
C CYS A 13 0.79 -10.29 -20.31
N ILE A 14 -0.49 -9.95 -20.27
CA ILE A 14 -1.09 -9.32 -19.10
C ILE A 14 -1.01 -10.22 -17.89
N TYR A 15 -1.31 -11.50 -18.04
CA TYR A 15 -1.23 -12.45 -16.93
C TYR A 15 0.19 -12.65 -16.42
N SER A 16 1.15 -12.76 -17.32
CA SER A 16 2.54 -12.99 -16.91
C SER A 16 3.14 -11.78 -16.19
N CYS A 17 2.59 -10.60 -16.38
CA CYS A 17 3.04 -9.38 -15.70
C CYS A 17 2.19 -9.06 -14.45
N GLY A 18 1.36 -9.99 -13.98
CA GLY A 18 0.43 -9.76 -12.90
C GLY A 18 1.06 -9.51 -11.53
N ILE A 19 2.35 -9.86 -11.33
CA ILE A 19 3.07 -9.63 -10.07
C ILE A 19 3.55 -8.19 -9.99
N ILE A 20 3.88 -7.56 -11.12
CA ILE A 20 4.33 -6.19 -11.18
C ILE A 20 3.25 -5.38 -11.90
N GLY A 21 2.76 -4.33 -11.26
CA GLY A 21 1.69 -3.55 -11.85
C GLY A 21 1.14 -2.53 -10.88
N SER A 22 -0.17 -2.47 -10.78
CA SER A 22 -0.83 -1.54 -9.87
C SER A 22 -1.98 -2.22 -9.13
N LEU A 23 -2.18 -1.80 -7.89
CA LEU A 23 -3.24 -2.27 -7.02
C LEU A 23 -3.95 -1.07 -6.45
N ASN A 24 -5.30 -1.08 -6.49
CA ASN A 24 -6.13 -0.06 -5.87
C ASN A 24 -6.92 -0.69 -4.74
N SER A 25 -6.98 -0.02 -3.61
CA SER A 25 -7.70 -0.53 -2.44
C SER A 25 -8.25 0.61 -1.60
N ASN A 26 -9.43 0.38 -1.02
CA ASN A 26 -9.94 1.20 0.08
C ASN A 26 -9.79 0.39 1.35
N THR A 27 -9.06 0.92 2.30
CA THR A 27 -8.72 0.20 3.52
C THR A 27 -9.28 0.94 4.72
N SER A 28 -9.99 0.21 5.58
CA SER A 28 -10.48 0.73 6.84
C SER A 28 -9.54 0.32 7.96
N ILE A 29 -9.23 1.25 8.86
CA ILE A 29 -8.33 1.01 9.97
C ILE A 29 -9.08 1.34 11.27
N LYS A 30 -9.16 0.35 12.15
CA LYS A 30 -9.84 0.52 13.43
C LYS A 30 -9.14 1.57 14.29
N PRO A 31 -9.87 2.18 15.26
CA PRO A 31 -9.22 3.06 16.22
C PRO A 31 -8.04 2.36 16.89
N HIS A 32 -6.92 3.07 16.99
CA HIS A 32 -5.70 2.60 17.65
C HIS A 32 -5.09 1.34 17.02
N GLU A 33 -5.30 1.15 15.70
CA GLU A 33 -4.79 0.01 14.96
C GLU A 33 -3.83 0.49 13.87
N ARG A 34 -2.90 -0.39 13.50
CA ARG A 34 -1.98 -0.18 12.39
C ARG A 34 -2.32 -1.10 11.24
N PHE A 35 -2.24 -0.56 10.02
CA PHE A 35 -2.24 -1.35 8.80
C PHE A 35 -0.80 -1.44 8.29
N VAL A 36 -0.31 -2.66 8.08
CA VAL A 36 1.08 -2.92 7.68
C VAL A 36 1.08 -3.48 6.28
N LEU A 37 1.78 -2.80 5.38
CA LEU A 37 1.91 -3.19 3.98
C LEU A 37 3.37 -3.55 3.70
N GLY A 38 3.61 -4.79 3.27
CA GLY A 38 4.95 -5.21 2.88
C GLY A 38 5.82 -5.69 4.02
N GLN A 39 5.27 -6.39 5.01
CA GLN A 39 6.06 -6.96 6.11
C GLN A 39 6.75 -8.25 5.72
N ASN A 40 6.77 -8.61 4.47
CA ASN A 40 7.47 -9.76 3.91
C ASN A 40 8.65 -9.26 3.07
N GLU A 41 9.43 -10.20 2.57
CA GLU A 41 10.44 -9.86 1.57
C GLU A 41 9.76 -9.46 0.27
N HIS A 42 10.15 -8.33 -0.28
CA HIS A 42 9.56 -7.77 -1.49
C HIS A 42 10.51 -6.80 -2.17
N GLY A 43 10.20 -6.45 -3.41
CA GLY A 43 10.92 -5.41 -4.14
C GLY A 43 10.40 -4.00 -3.84
N LYS A 44 10.90 -3.03 -4.55
CA LYS A 44 10.50 -1.63 -4.41
C LYS A 44 9.05 -1.43 -4.85
N PHE A 45 8.36 -0.55 -4.16
CA PHE A 45 7.02 -0.14 -4.57
C PHE A 45 6.79 1.34 -4.23
N ARG A 46 5.76 1.91 -4.84
CA ARG A 46 5.32 3.28 -4.59
C ARG A 46 3.86 3.24 -4.23
N THR A 47 3.48 4.08 -3.27
CA THR A 47 2.11 4.14 -2.79
C THR A 47 1.59 5.56 -2.85
N TYR A 48 0.42 5.72 -3.44
CA TYR A 48 -0.41 6.90 -3.32
C TYR A 48 -1.38 6.63 -2.18
N LEU A 49 -1.46 7.56 -1.23
CA LEU A 49 -2.33 7.42 -0.07
C LEU A 49 -3.19 8.68 0.03
N LYS A 50 -4.50 8.48 0.15
CA LYS A 50 -5.42 9.57 0.42
C LYS A 50 -6.23 9.24 1.66
N ASN A 51 -6.26 10.16 2.61
CA ASN A 51 -7.08 10.01 3.81
C ASN A 51 -8.53 10.36 3.46
N GLU A 52 -9.37 9.34 3.34
CA GLU A 52 -10.77 9.52 2.98
C GLU A 52 -11.67 9.70 4.21
N GLY A 53 -11.12 9.49 5.39
CA GLY A 53 -11.88 9.61 6.63
C GLY A 53 -11.79 11.00 7.24
N THR A 54 -12.18 11.08 8.50
CA THR A 54 -12.18 12.34 9.26
C THR A 54 -11.18 12.32 10.41
N THR A 55 -10.46 11.22 10.60
CA THR A 55 -9.42 11.12 11.62
C THR A 55 -8.05 11.24 10.99
N VAL A 56 -7.09 11.75 11.75
CA VAL A 56 -5.70 11.90 11.31
C VAL A 56 -5.01 10.53 11.28
N LEU A 57 -4.20 10.29 10.26
CA LEU A 57 -3.42 9.07 10.13
C LEU A 57 -1.93 9.39 10.21
N LYS A 58 -1.15 8.48 10.79
CA LYS A 58 0.30 8.56 10.81
C LYS A 58 0.85 7.54 9.83
N ILE A 59 1.81 7.96 9.03
CA ILE A 59 2.43 7.11 8.03
C ILE A 59 3.93 7.09 8.27
N PHE A 60 4.51 5.90 8.34
CA PHE A 60 5.95 5.75 8.48
C PHE A 60 6.39 4.43 7.85
N GLN A 61 7.70 4.28 7.70
CA GLN A 61 8.29 3.08 7.11
C GLN A 61 9.21 2.44 8.13
N THR A 62 9.21 1.11 8.15
CA THR A 62 10.09 0.37 9.04
C THR A 62 10.79 -0.75 8.27
N PRO A 63 12.13 -0.80 8.32
CA PRO A 63 12.85 -1.96 7.83
C PRO A 63 12.52 -3.19 8.69
N ILE A 64 12.67 -4.37 8.12
CA ILE A 64 12.40 -5.61 8.85
C ILE A 64 13.20 -5.68 10.16
N ASN A 65 14.44 -5.16 10.15
CA ASN A 65 15.35 -5.19 11.30
C ASN A 65 15.88 -3.80 11.63
N GLY A 66 15.07 -2.75 11.60
CA GLY A 66 15.61 -1.43 11.74
C GLY A 66 14.73 -0.44 12.48
N VAL A 67 15.18 0.80 12.47
CA VAL A 67 14.52 1.91 13.14
C VAL A 67 13.48 2.50 12.19
N ASN A 68 12.34 2.92 12.73
CA ASN A 68 11.29 3.57 11.95
C ASN A 68 11.79 4.85 11.30
N SER A 69 11.27 5.15 10.12
CA SER A 69 11.51 6.42 9.45
C SER A 69 10.76 7.55 10.15
N SER A 70 10.97 8.77 9.67
CA SER A 70 10.19 9.93 10.12
C SER A 70 8.70 9.70 9.87
N VAL A 71 7.87 10.21 10.77
CA VAL A 71 6.43 10.09 10.68
C VAL A 71 5.88 11.19 9.78
N ILE A 72 4.99 10.81 8.87
CA ILE A 72 4.22 11.73 8.05
C ILE A 72 2.81 11.78 8.63
N ILE A 73 2.31 12.98 8.90
CA ILE A 73 0.95 13.18 9.36
C ILE A 73 0.06 13.40 8.14
N LEU A 74 -0.95 12.58 7.98
CA LEU A 74 -1.90 12.67 6.87
C LEU A 74 -3.25 13.10 7.41
N ASN A 75 -3.57 14.36 7.22
CA ASN A 75 -4.86 14.93 7.66
C ASN A 75 -6.00 14.50 6.73
N PRO A 76 -7.27 14.62 7.16
CA PRO A 76 -8.40 14.31 6.31
C PRO A 76 -8.31 15.00 4.94
N GLN A 77 -8.60 14.25 3.88
CA GLN A 77 -8.58 14.67 2.48
C GLN A 77 -7.18 14.95 1.91
N GLU A 78 -6.12 14.84 2.70
CA GLU A 78 -4.76 15.00 2.22
C GLU A 78 -4.29 13.76 1.45
N VAL A 79 -3.34 14.00 0.57
CA VAL A 79 -2.73 12.97 -0.29
C VAL A 79 -1.23 13.00 -0.07
N VAL A 80 -0.63 11.81 -0.01
CA VAL A 80 0.82 11.69 0.03
C VAL A 80 1.27 10.56 -0.90
N HIS A 81 2.44 10.73 -1.51
CA HIS A 81 3.10 9.70 -2.30
C HIS A 81 4.33 9.23 -1.55
N VAL A 82 4.42 7.91 -1.34
CA VAL A 82 5.53 7.32 -0.59
C VAL A 82 6.25 6.30 -1.46
N LYS A 83 7.58 6.43 -1.57
CA LYS A 83 8.43 5.43 -2.21
C LYS A 83 8.98 4.53 -1.12
N THR A 84 8.81 3.23 -1.29
CA THR A 84 9.28 2.26 -0.31
C THR A 84 10.32 1.34 -0.95
N ALA A 85 11.49 1.25 -0.34
CA ALA A 85 12.55 0.39 -0.81
C ALA A 85 12.23 -1.08 -0.56
N LYS A 86 13.02 -1.97 -1.15
CA LYS A 86 12.84 -3.41 -0.94
C LYS A 86 12.96 -3.76 0.55
N ASN A 87 12.15 -4.70 0.99
CA ASN A 87 12.17 -5.24 2.36
C ASN A 87 11.91 -4.20 3.44
N ILE A 88 11.18 -3.14 3.10
CA ILE A 88 10.73 -2.12 4.05
C ILE A 88 9.22 -2.16 4.07
N ALA A 89 8.63 -2.15 5.26
CA ALA A 89 7.17 -2.10 5.41
C ALA A 89 6.69 -0.65 5.48
N LEU A 90 5.52 -0.41 4.89
CA LEU A 90 4.81 0.85 5.02
C LEU A 90 3.72 0.67 6.05
N ILE A 91 3.68 1.56 7.05
CA ILE A 91 2.75 1.46 8.15
C ILE A 91 1.85 2.68 8.16
N ILE A 92 0.54 2.43 8.30
CA ILE A 92 -0.48 3.46 8.44
C ILE A 92 -1.14 3.24 9.78
N GLU A 93 -1.00 4.20 10.68
CA GLU A 93 -1.52 4.08 12.03
C GLU A 93 -2.69 5.04 12.23
N ASN A 94 -3.81 4.51 12.74
CA ASN A 94 -4.94 5.32 13.17
C ASN A 94 -4.81 5.57 14.67
N THR A 95 -4.48 6.80 15.04
CA THR A 95 -4.33 7.18 16.44
C THR A 95 -5.61 7.78 17.04
N GLY A 96 -6.68 7.89 16.25
CA GLY A 96 -7.94 8.45 16.69
C GLY A 96 -8.86 7.44 17.36
N ASP A 97 -10.02 7.91 17.76
CA ASP A 97 -11.02 7.10 18.43
C ASP A 97 -12.14 6.61 17.51
N ILE A 98 -12.06 6.92 16.23
CA ILE A 98 -13.01 6.48 15.22
C ILE A 98 -12.27 5.75 14.10
N TYR A 99 -13.02 5.02 13.28
CA TYR A 99 -12.43 4.32 12.13
C TYR A 99 -11.78 5.30 11.18
N GLY A 100 -10.59 4.95 10.70
CA GLY A 100 -9.95 5.64 9.60
C GLY A 100 -10.27 4.96 8.28
N SER A 101 -10.14 5.71 7.20
CA SER A 101 -10.33 5.19 5.85
C SER A 101 -9.26 5.80 4.95
N VAL A 102 -8.61 4.95 4.17
CA VAL A 102 -7.54 5.40 3.27
C VAL A 102 -7.68 4.72 1.92
N THR A 103 -7.52 5.51 0.87
CA THR A 103 -7.41 4.96 -0.48
C THR A 103 -5.94 4.73 -0.77
N LEU A 104 -5.63 3.51 -1.19
CA LEU A 104 -4.28 3.09 -1.55
C LEU A 104 -4.21 2.80 -3.03
N LYS A 105 -3.18 3.33 -3.69
CA LYS A 105 -2.82 2.94 -5.05
C LYS A 105 -1.35 2.54 -5.02
N VAL A 106 -1.08 1.28 -5.24
CA VAL A 106 0.27 0.72 -5.14
C VAL A 106 0.76 0.36 -6.53
N LYS A 107 1.98 0.77 -6.83
CA LYS A 107 2.66 0.44 -8.10
C LYS A 107 4.03 -0.12 -7.82
N GLY A 108 4.45 -1.08 -8.63
CA GLY A 108 5.73 -1.75 -8.50
C GLY A 108 5.54 -3.20 -8.14
N ASP A 109 6.32 -3.69 -7.17
CA ASP A 109 6.16 -5.05 -6.69
C ASP A 109 4.89 -5.16 -5.85
N LEU A 110 3.95 -5.99 -6.29
CA LEU A 110 2.69 -6.21 -5.61
C LEU A 110 2.68 -7.44 -4.70
N ASN A 111 3.81 -8.11 -4.56
CA ASN A 111 3.93 -9.26 -3.67
C ASN A 111 4.11 -8.77 -2.21
N LEU A 112 3.10 -8.08 -1.71
CA LEU A 112 3.15 -7.39 -0.43
C LEU A 112 2.14 -8.03 0.53
N GLY A 113 2.63 -8.46 1.69
CA GLY A 113 1.77 -8.88 2.76
C GLY A 113 0.99 -7.71 3.33
N MET A 114 -0.27 -7.93 3.69
CA MET A 114 -1.14 -6.92 4.28
C MET A 114 -1.69 -7.47 5.58
N THR A 115 -1.43 -6.78 6.67
CA THR A 115 -1.92 -7.21 7.98
C THR A 115 -2.35 -6.00 8.81
N TYR A 116 -3.17 -6.27 9.83
CA TYR A 116 -3.51 -5.29 10.85
C TYR A 116 -2.80 -5.67 12.14
N LYS A 117 -2.26 -4.69 12.83
CA LYS A 117 -1.57 -4.91 14.10
C LYS A 117 -2.00 -3.88 15.14
N GLN A 118 -1.97 -4.29 16.40
CA GLN A 118 -2.08 -3.34 17.51
C GLN A 118 -0.75 -2.63 17.70
N PRO A 119 -0.75 -1.37 18.05
CA PRO A 119 0.48 -0.60 18.31
C PRO A 119 1.29 -1.16 19.45
#